data_19e0a689a326d23ab73d97d24ecd74ad
#
_entry.id   19e0a689a326d23ab73d97d24ecd74ad
#
_cell.length_a   1.000
_cell.length_b   1.000
_cell.length_c   1.000
_cell.angle_alpha   90.00
_cell.angle_beta   90.00
_cell.angle_gamma   90.00
#
_symmetry.space_group_name_H-M   'P 1'
#
loop_
_entity.id
_entity.type
_entity.pdbx_description
1 polymer ?
#
loop_
_entity_poly.entity_id
_entity_poly.type
_entity_poly.pdbx_seq_one_letter_code
_entity_poly.pdbx_strand_id
1 'polypeptide(L)'
;MKFAENSFGVAPEVLKRKLGGELFDELAIDSTAFTNGKLAAGSAVAADGKASSGDGSDVYGVTLNDCYDDNPNVAVVRAFATINKANTSVSDDDIAALPLIVFE
;
A
#
# COMPACT_ATOMS: atom_id res chain seq x y z
N MET A 1 14.60 -19.28 12.12
CA MET A 1 14.15 -19.49 11.50
C MET A 1 13.90 -19.04 10.83
N LYS A 2 13.76 -18.79 10.96
CA LYS A 2 13.22 -18.51 10.23
C LYS A 2 12.72 -18.39 9.72
N PHE A 3 12.60 -18.09 9.89
CA PHE A 3 11.89 -18.06 9.17
C PHE A 3 11.51 -17.73 8.48
N ALA A 4 11.55 -17.20 8.44
CA ALA A 4 10.98 -17.14 7.74
C ALA A 4 10.69 -17.14 7.19
N GLU A 5 10.59 -16.99 7.20
CA GLU A 5 10.13 -17.27 6.75
C GLU A 5 9.68 -17.36 6.10
N ASN A 6 9.55 -17.25 6.03
CA ASN A 6 8.94 -17.62 5.53
C ASN A 6 8.41 -17.50 4.66
N SER A 7 8.91 -17.39 4.00
CA SER A 7 8.14 -17.00 3.05
C SER A 7 7.13 -17.72 2.31
N PHE A 8 6.66 -18.33 2.54
CA PHE A 8 5.54 -19.17 2.27
C PHE A 8 4.32 -18.45 1.74
N GLY A 9 4.19 -18.18 0.45
CA GLY A 9 3.07 -17.47 -0.12
C GLY A 9 2.93 -16.06 0.41
N VAL A 10 3.96 -15.50 0.94
CA VAL A 10 3.96 -14.15 1.45
C VAL A 10 3.98 -13.17 0.29
N ALA A 11 3.15 -12.13 0.36
CA ALA A 11 3.15 -11.07 -0.64
C ALA A 11 4.52 -10.40 -0.71
N PRO A 12 4.94 -9.93 -1.89
CA PRO A 12 6.18 -9.16 -2.01
C PRO A 12 6.19 -7.99 -1.06
N GLU A 13 7.34 -7.71 -0.48
CA GLU A 13 7.44 -6.61 0.47
C GLU A 13 7.31 -5.27 -0.23
N VAL A 14 6.45 -4.43 0.30
CA VAL A 14 6.25 -3.07 -0.18
C VAL A 14 7.31 -2.14 0.40
N LEU A 15 7.59 -2.25 1.68
CA LEU A 15 8.66 -1.44 2.28
C LEU A 15 10.01 -2.00 1.89
N LYS A 16 10.84 -1.17 1.27
CA LYS A 16 12.19 -1.55 0.89
C LYS A 16 13.13 -1.53 2.08
N ARG A 17 12.95 -0.55 2.97
CA ARG A 17 13.75 -0.41 4.18
C ARG A 17 12.85 0.02 5.32
N LYS A 18 13.16 -0.46 6.51
CA LYS A 18 12.44 -0.09 7.73
C LYS A 18 13.40 0.68 8.62
N LEU A 19 13.30 1.99 8.58
CA LEU A 19 14.18 2.87 9.31
C LEU A 19 13.59 3.37 10.62
N GLY A 20 12.31 3.03 10.89
CA GLY A 20 11.66 3.39 12.15
C GLY A 20 10.96 4.73 12.17
N GLY A 21 11.05 5.51 11.10
CA GLY A 21 10.39 6.81 11.01
C GLY A 21 9.19 6.87 10.10
N GLU A 22 8.77 5.72 9.58
CA GLU A 22 7.66 5.64 8.64
C GLU A 22 6.35 6.04 9.30
N LEU A 23 5.54 6.80 8.57
CA LEU A 23 4.22 7.19 9.02
C LEU A 23 3.18 6.27 8.41
N PHE A 24 2.50 5.51 9.26
CA PHE A 24 1.45 4.59 8.86
C PHE A 24 0.10 5.06 9.37
N ASP A 25 -0.95 4.62 8.69
CA ASP A 25 -2.32 4.81 9.14
C ASP A 25 -3.08 3.52 8.86
N GLU A 26 -4.15 3.28 9.61
CA GLU A 26 -5.03 2.15 9.33
C GLU A 26 -6.28 2.67 8.65
N LEU A 27 -6.65 2.01 7.55
CA LEU A 27 -7.74 2.47 6.70
C LEU A 27 -8.70 1.33 6.46
N ALA A 28 -10.00 1.63 6.55
CA ALA A 28 -11.05 0.69 6.16
C ALA A 28 -11.28 0.82 4.66
N ILE A 29 -11.09 -0.25 3.93
CA ILE A 29 -11.19 -0.25 2.47
C ILE A 29 -12.63 -0.40 2.04
N ASP A 30 -13.05 0.43 1.07
CA ASP A 30 -14.39 0.39 0.51
C ASP A 30 -14.58 -0.86 -0.34
N SER A 31 -15.80 -1.39 -0.35
CA SER A 31 -16.08 -2.64 -1.08
C SER A 31 -15.81 -2.54 -2.57
N THR A 32 -15.87 -1.35 -3.15
CA THR A 32 -15.62 -1.15 -4.57
C THR A 32 -14.14 -1.27 -4.95
N ALA A 33 -13.24 -1.24 -3.97
CA ALA A 33 -11.81 -1.33 -4.25
C ALA A 33 -11.31 -2.76 -4.41
N PHE A 34 -12.14 -3.75 -4.02
CA PHE A 34 -11.73 -5.15 -4.11
C PHE A 34 -11.97 -5.72 -5.50
N THR A 35 -11.02 -6.52 -5.97
CA THR A 35 -11.15 -7.32 -7.18
C THR A 35 -11.10 -8.78 -6.76
N ASN A 36 -12.16 -9.53 -7.01
CA ASN A 36 -12.28 -10.92 -6.58
C ASN A 36 -12.07 -11.07 -5.07
N GLY A 37 -12.58 -10.09 -4.28
CA GLY A 37 -12.51 -10.12 -2.83
C GLY A 37 -11.16 -9.71 -2.24
N LYS A 38 -10.25 -9.16 -3.05
CA LYS A 38 -8.88 -8.85 -2.62
C LYS A 38 -8.44 -7.50 -3.16
N LEU A 39 -7.69 -6.78 -2.33
CA LEU A 39 -6.92 -5.61 -2.75
C LEU A 39 -5.44 -5.93 -2.48
N ALA A 40 -4.63 -5.95 -3.53
CA ALA A 40 -3.23 -6.37 -3.41
C ALA A 40 -2.41 -5.33 -2.65
N ALA A 41 -1.39 -5.80 -1.94
CA ALA A 41 -0.39 -4.94 -1.32
C ALA A 41 0.27 -4.05 -2.38
N GLY A 42 0.62 -2.83 -1.99
CA GLY A 42 1.22 -1.88 -2.92
C GLY A 42 0.23 -1.12 -3.78
N SER A 43 -1.05 -1.12 -3.41
CA SER A 43 -2.09 -0.39 -4.13
C SER A 43 -2.23 1.02 -3.58
N ALA A 44 -2.42 2.00 -4.47
CA ALA A 44 -2.72 3.37 -4.06
C ALA A 44 -4.20 3.50 -3.71
N VAL A 45 -4.48 4.09 -2.56
CA VAL A 45 -5.85 4.24 -2.06
C VAL A 45 -6.11 5.69 -1.65
N ALA A 46 -7.38 6.07 -1.71
CA ALA A 46 -7.85 7.38 -1.26
C ALA A 46 -8.23 7.33 0.22
N ALA A 47 -8.41 8.50 0.83
CA ALA A 47 -8.71 8.61 2.26
C ALA A 47 -10.04 7.98 2.64
N ASP A 48 -10.97 7.85 1.70
CA ASP A 48 -12.27 7.22 1.95
C ASP A 48 -12.24 5.70 1.80
N GLY A 49 -11.07 5.11 1.55
CA GLY A 49 -10.91 3.68 1.39
C GLY A 49 -11.12 3.17 -0.02
N LYS A 50 -11.44 4.04 -0.96
CA LYS A 50 -11.59 3.64 -2.37
C LYS A 50 -10.25 3.62 -3.06
N ALA A 51 -10.16 2.88 -4.17
CA ALA A 51 -8.96 2.88 -5.00
C ALA A 51 -8.70 4.31 -5.50
N SER A 52 -7.43 4.70 -5.54
CA SER A 52 -7.05 6.00 -6.08
C SER A 52 -7.43 6.06 -7.57
N SER A 53 -7.80 7.26 -8.01
CA SER A 53 -8.11 7.49 -9.43
C SER A 53 -6.89 7.35 -10.35
N GLY A 54 -5.69 7.42 -9.79
CA GLY A 54 -4.46 7.27 -10.55
C GLY A 54 -3.93 8.55 -11.17
N ASP A 55 -4.60 9.68 -10.97
CA ASP A 55 -4.18 10.98 -11.53
C ASP A 55 -3.52 11.91 -10.50
N GLY A 56 -3.30 11.40 -9.29
CA GLY A 56 -2.67 12.18 -8.22
C GLY A 56 -3.61 13.08 -7.45
N SER A 57 -4.90 13.12 -7.80
CA SER A 57 -5.83 14.08 -7.18
C SER A 57 -6.35 13.63 -5.82
N ASP A 58 -6.42 12.31 -5.57
CA ASP A 58 -7.06 11.77 -4.37
C ASP A 58 -6.23 10.74 -3.63
N VAL A 59 -5.00 10.49 -4.03
CA VAL A 59 -4.17 9.47 -3.39
C VAL A 59 -3.86 9.88 -1.95
N TYR A 60 -4.10 8.94 -1.03
CA TYR A 60 -3.85 9.13 0.40
C TYR A 60 -2.60 8.39 0.85
N GLY A 61 -2.40 7.19 0.35
CA GLY A 61 -1.25 6.37 0.70
C GLY A 61 -1.22 5.08 -0.08
N VAL A 62 -0.32 4.20 0.32
CA VAL A 62 -0.07 2.92 -0.35
C VAL A 62 -0.25 1.80 0.65
N THR A 63 -1.02 0.77 0.28
CA THR A 63 -1.27 -0.35 1.19
C THR A 63 -0.01 -1.19 1.37
N LEU A 64 0.22 -1.64 2.60
CA LEU A 64 1.39 -2.46 2.95
C LEU A 64 1.16 -3.95 2.78
N ASN A 65 -0.08 -4.39 2.92
CA ASN A 65 -0.42 -5.81 2.92
C ASN A 65 -1.61 -6.06 2.02
N ASP A 66 -1.78 -7.31 1.61
CA ASP A 66 -3.01 -7.71 0.95
C ASP A 66 -4.20 -7.50 1.89
N CYS A 67 -5.29 -7.00 1.34
CA CYS A 67 -6.51 -6.74 2.09
C CYS A 67 -7.64 -7.54 1.47
N TYR A 68 -8.50 -8.11 2.29
CA TYR A 68 -9.59 -8.98 1.85
C TYR A 68 -10.92 -8.41 2.30
N ASP A 69 -11.98 -8.73 1.55
CA ASP A 69 -13.29 -8.16 1.81
C ASP A 69 -13.91 -8.64 3.12
N ASP A 70 -13.45 -9.77 3.67
CA ASP A 70 -13.91 -10.24 4.98
C ASP A 70 -13.18 -9.58 6.15
N ASN A 71 -12.09 -8.86 5.89
CA ASN A 71 -11.38 -8.05 6.88
C ASN A 71 -10.79 -6.83 6.16
N PRO A 72 -11.60 -5.79 5.93
CA PRO A 72 -11.21 -4.70 5.04
C PRO A 72 -10.26 -3.68 5.63
N ASN A 73 -9.73 -3.89 6.82
CA ASN A 73 -8.80 -2.96 7.45
C ASN A 73 -7.38 -3.28 7.03
N VAL A 74 -6.61 -2.28 6.67
CA VAL A 74 -5.24 -2.47 6.21
C VAL A 74 -4.38 -1.28 6.61
N ALA A 75 -3.09 -1.55 6.89
CA ALA A 75 -2.11 -0.50 7.14
C ALA A 75 -1.73 0.16 5.81
N VAL A 76 -1.68 1.49 5.84
CA VAL A 76 -1.36 2.32 4.68
C VAL A 76 -0.15 3.18 5.02
N VAL A 77 0.84 3.19 4.15
CA VAL A 77 2.01 4.07 4.29
C VAL A 77 1.65 5.46 3.77
N ARG A 78 1.94 6.48 4.58
CA ARG A 78 1.62 7.86 4.24
C ARG A 78 2.83 8.73 3.98
N ALA A 79 3.94 8.48 4.66
CA ALA A 79 5.10 9.37 4.55
C ALA A 79 6.34 8.72 5.16
N PHE A 80 7.50 9.29 4.83
CA PHE A 80 8.79 8.97 5.46
C PHE A 80 9.17 7.50 5.30
N ALA A 81 8.86 6.93 4.14
CA ALA A 81 9.13 5.53 3.85
C ALA A 81 9.82 5.39 2.51
N THR A 82 10.58 4.31 2.36
CA THR A 82 11.15 3.90 1.08
C THR A 82 10.37 2.67 0.61
N ILE A 83 9.72 2.81 -0.54
CA ILE A 83 8.83 1.81 -1.11
C ILE A 83 9.55 1.10 -2.25
N ASN A 84 9.36 -0.22 -2.32
CA ASN A 84 9.86 -1.01 -3.43
C ASN A 84 8.92 -0.86 -4.62
N LYS A 85 9.27 0.03 -5.55
CA LYS A 85 8.40 0.40 -6.66
C LYS A 85 7.97 -0.80 -7.50
N ALA A 86 8.85 -1.77 -7.68
CA ALA A 86 8.56 -2.95 -8.49
C ALA A 86 7.43 -3.81 -7.90
N ASN A 87 7.17 -3.67 -6.60
CA ASN A 87 6.13 -4.43 -5.91
C ASN A 87 4.85 -3.61 -5.70
N THR A 88 4.71 -2.49 -6.41
CA THR A 88 3.53 -1.64 -6.30
C THR A 88 2.86 -1.47 -7.65
N SER A 89 1.58 -1.07 -7.62
CA SER A 89 0.82 -0.72 -8.81
C SER A 89 0.47 0.77 -8.87
N VAL A 90 1.25 1.59 -8.17
CA VAL A 90 0.98 3.03 -8.07
C VAL A 90 1.37 3.72 -9.38
N SER A 91 0.49 4.58 -9.88
CA SER A 91 0.77 5.33 -11.12
C SER A 91 1.83 6.41 -10.89
N ASP A 92 2.44 6.87 -11.98
CA ASP A 92 3.43 7.94 -11.89
C ASP A 92 2.84 9.23 -11.32
N ASP A 93 1.60 9.53 -11.65
CA ASP A 93 0.91 10.72 -11.12
C ASP A 93 0.69 10.62 -9.62
N ASP A 94 0.33 9.44 -9.13
CA ASP A 94 0.17 9.21 -7.70
C ASP A 94 1.51 9.28 -6.97
N ILE A 95 2.58 8.75 -7.58
CA ILE A 95 3.93 8.86 -7.03
C ILE A 95 4.32 10.33 -6.87
N ALA A 96 4.03 11.15 -7.89
CA ALA A 96 4.34 12.58 -7.83
C ALA A 96 3.54 13.29 -6.74
N ALA A 97 2.35 12.79 -6.42
CA ALA A 97 1.49 13.36 -5.38
C ALA A 97 1.88 12.91 -3.96
N LEU A 98 2.85 12.00 -3.83
CA LEU A 98 3.31 11.48 -2.54
C LEU A 98 4.79 11.82 -2.35
N PRO A 99 5.13 13.13 -2.22
CA PRO A 99 6.55 13.54 -2.22
C PRO A 99 7.32 13.12 -0.96
N LEU A 100 6.64 12.73 0.11
CA LEU A 100 7.30 12.28 1.33
C LEU A 100 7.57 10.78 1.33
N ILE A 101 7.26 10.09 0.24
CA ILE A 101 7.55 8.67 0.06
C ILE A 101 8.54 8.54 -1.08
N VAL A 102 9.59 7.74 -0.88
CA VAL A 102 10.58 7.45 -1.90
C VAL A 102 10.23 6.11 -2.55
N PHE A 103 10.05 6.11 -3.86
CA PHE A 103 9.77 4.89 -4.62
C PHE A 103 11.04 4.47 -5.36
N GLU A 104 11.62 3.40 -4.95
CA GLU A 104 12.81 2.83 -5.55
C GLU A 104 12.51 1.46 -6.15
#